data_95643f5a9c4b2a320106c62509350e20
#
_entry.id   95643f5a9c4b2a320106c62509350e20
#
_cell.length_a   1.000
_cell.length_b   1.000
_cell.length_c   1.000
_cell.angle_alpha   90.00
_cell.angle_beta   90.00
_cell.angle_gamma   90.00
#
_symmetry.space_group_name_H-M   'P 1'
#
loop_
_entity.id
_entity.type
_entity.pdbx_description
1 polymer ?
#
loop_
_entity_poly.entity_id
_entity_poly.type
_entity_poly.pdbx_seq_one_letter_code
_entity_poly.pdbx_strand_id
1 'polypeptide(L)'
;KPYMILSSKDSLEEAKVFIYKNDRIRATVIDFKDSIFKAYTYLQPIKKVEKIVEGKIYSNLSNAMDSLHLNPNLTWRIADIYAWTLDFYKLQKGDSFKLIFEEKFINDTVFAGYGDVKSAVFNHNKRDLYAFRFLADSILNIHEYYDDNAKMLRSQFLKSPIKFQYRISSRYNLKRKIAYYGNRIKPHKGTDFAARVGTPIIATASGTVSESKRKGGNGNYVKIKHNATYSTQYLHMKMRKVKRGQYVKQGDVIGLVGMTGNTGGPHVCYRFWKYGRQVDPLREKLPAAKPMNKSMKPAFFDFIKPLKSQIDKNQLQIKETIVTVK
;
A
#
# COMPACT_ATOMS: atom_id res chain seq x y z
N LYS A 1 6.12 1.53 24.92
CA LYS A 1 6.24 0.30 24.11
C LYS A 1 6.61 -0.83 25.08
N PRO A 2 5.95 -1.99 25.04
CA PRO A 2 6.21 -3.07 26.00
C PRO A 2 7.59 -3.67 25.74
N TYR A 3 8.40 -3.78 26.79
CA TYR A 3 9.68 -4.47 26.79
C TYR A 3 9.74 -5.41 27.99
N MET A 4 10.60 -6.40 27.96
CA MET A 4 10.84 -7.34 29.05
C MET A 4 12.35 -7.52 29.19
N ILE A 5 12.81 -7.53 30.43
CA ILE A 5 14.18 -7.88 30.79
C ILE A 5 14.12 -9.18 31.56
N LEU A 6 14.91 -10.17 31.15
CA LEU A 6 15.08 -11.44 31.85
C LEU A 6 16.47 -11.44 32.48
N SER A 7 16.50 -11.56 33.80
CA SER A 7 17.72 -11.73 34.57
C SER A 7 17.91 -13.20 34.97
N SER A 8 19.13 -13.57 35.40
CA SER A 8 19.34 -14.85 36.05
C SER A 8 18.83 -14.80 37.50
N LYS A 9 18.54 -15.99 38.08
CA LYS A 9 18.20 -16.11 39.51
C LYS A 9 19.41 -15.94 40.44
N ASP A 10 20.60 -15.70 39.89
CA ASP A 10 21.83 -15.54 40.65
C ASP A 10 21.88 -14.15 41.29
N SER A 11 22.60 -14.04 42.43
CA SER A 11 22.69 -12.90 43.32
C SER A 11 23.19 -11.56 42.71
N LEU A 12 23.53 -11.54 41.42
CA LEU A 12 24.08 -10.36 40.73
C LEU A 12 23.08 -9.63 39.83
N GLU A 13 21.80 -10.06 39.73
CA GLU A 13 20.74 -9.38 38.96
C GLU A 13 21.13 -8.85 37.56
N GLU A 14 22.07 -9.49 36.88
CA GLU A 14 22.50 -9.05 35.55
C GLU A 14 21.44 -9.37 34.50
N ALA A 15 21.08 -8.37 33.69
CA ALA A 15 20.17 -8.57 32.58
C ALA A 15 20.82 -9.49 31.53
N LYS A 16 20.23 -10.67 31.28
CA LYS A 16 20.74 -11.65 30.30
C LYS A 16 20.03 -11.58 28.94
N VAL A 17 18.81 -11.09 28.91
CA VAL A 17 18.04 -10.97 27.68
C VAL A 17 17.14 -9.74 27.75
N PHE A 18 17.18 -8.92 26.70
CA PHE A 18 16.26 -7.83 26.49
C PHE A 18 15.31 -8.15 25.34
N ILE A 19 14.00 -8.06 25.59
CA ILE A 19 12.97 -8.34 24.58
C ILE A 19 12.14 -7.07 24.35
N TYR A 20 12.17 -6.58 23.12
CA TYR A 20 11.37 -5.45 22.68
C TYR A 20 10.26 -5.90 21.72
N LYS A 21 9.00 -5.80 22.15
CA LYS A 21 7.86 -6.18 21.32
C LYS A 21 7.60 -5.11 20.24
N ASN A 22 7.91 -5.43 18.99
CA ASN A 22 7.68 -4.57 17.83
C ASN A 22 6.18 -4.49 17.50
N ASP A 23 5.51 -5.65 17.52
CA ASP A 23 4.07 -5.82 17.39
C ASP A 23 3.60 -7.09 18.13
N ARG A 24 2.38 -7.56 17.88
CA ARG A 24 1.85 -8.75 18.56
C ARG A 24 2.58 -10.05 18.20
N ILE A 25 3.24 -10.10 17.04
CA ILE A 25 3.84 -11.32 16.47
C ILE A 25 5.36 -11.24 16.51
N ARG A 26 5.94 -10.03 16.41
CA ARG A 26 7.38 -9.81 16.29
C ARG A 26 7.97 -9.17 17.52
N ALA A 27 9.08 -9.70 17.97
CA ALA A 27 9.91 -9.09 19.01
C ALA A 27 11.37 -9.04 18.55
N THR A 28 12.07 -7.98 18.92
CA THR A 28 13.54 -7.91 18.84
C THR A 28 14.07 -8.43 20.15
N VAL A 29 14.93 -9.45 20.09
CA VAL A 29 15.60 -10.05 21.23
C VAL A 29 17.06 -9.70 21.17
N ILE A 30 17.60 -9.19 22.27
CA ILE A 30 19.03 -8.97 22.45
C ILE A 30 19.46 -9.90 23.59
N ASP A 31 20.33 -10.85 23.26
CA ASP A 31 20.86 -11.84 24.19
C ASP A 31 22.28 -11.45 24.63
N PHE A 32 22.48 -11.29 25.94
CA PHE A 32 23.74 -10.89 26.58
C PHE A 32 24.42 -12.05 27.30
N LYS A 33 23.93 -13.29 27.16
CA LYS A 33 24.45 -14.46 27.89
C LYS A 33 25.89 -14.80 27.55
N ASP A 34 26.28 -14.53 26.30
CA ASP A 34 27.62 -14.83 25.80
C ASP A 34 28.45 -13.54 25.71
N SER A 35 29.77 -13.66 25.63
CA SER A 35 30.69 -12.53 25.41
C SER A 35 30.42 -11.76 24.11
N ILE A 36 29.67 -12.34 23.17
CA ILE A 36 29.22 -11.71 21.92
C ILE A 36 27.72 -11.52 22.01
N PHE A 37 27.26 -10.27 22.01
CA PHE A 37 25.86 -9.93 22.01
C PHE A 37 25.19 -10.37 20.71
N LYS A 38 24.08 -11.10 20.83
CA LYS A 38 23.28 -11.58 19.70
C LYS A 38 21.98 -10.80 19.64
N ALA A 39 21.70 -10.14 18.51
CA ALA A 39 20.42 -9.49 18.25
C ALA A 39 19.69 -10.21 17.11
N TYR A 40 18.46 -10.65 17.36
CA TYR A 40 17.64 -11.34 16.37
C TYR A 40 16.17 -10.97 16.51
N THR A 41 15.42 -11.21 15.43
CA THR A 41 13.97 -11.06 15.46
C THR A 41 13.33 -12.40 15.82
N TYR A 42 12.62 -12.42 16.94
CA TYR A 42 11.76 -13.54 17.31
C TYR A 42 10.40 -13.38 16.64
N LEU A 43 9.94 -14.41 15.96
CA LEU A 43 8.60 -14.50 15.38
C LEU A 43 7.78 -15.47 16.23
N GLN A 44 6.71 -14.98 16.83
CA GLN A 44 5.80 -15.83 17.55
C GLN A 44 5.05 -16.74 16.58
N PRO A 45 4.93 -18.05 16.85
CA PRO A 45 4.15 -18.96 16.04
C PRO A 45 2.71 -18.49 15.91
N ILE A 46 2.21 -18.49 14.67
CA ILE A 46 0.84 -18.07 14.37
C ILE A 46 0.10 -19.17 13.63
N LYS A 47 -1.16 -19.37 14.00
CA LYS A 47 -2.13 -20.13 13.22
C LYS A 47 -2.84 -19.18 12.26
N LYS A 48 -2.96 -19.58 11.00
CA LYS A 48 -3.77 -18.88 10.00
C LYS A 48 -5.06 -19.63 9.77
N VAL A 49 -6.18 -18.94 9.89
CA VAL A 49 -7.50 -19.48 9.64
C VAL A 49 -8.11 -18.76 8.46
N GLU A 50 -8.51 -19.50 7.43
CA GLU A 50 -9.24 -18.94 6.28
C GLU A 50 -10.70 -18.72 6.67
N LYS A 51 -11.20 -17.53 6.38
CA LYS A 51 -12.60 -17.15 6.56
C LYS A 51 -13.24 -16.68 5.29
N ILE A 52 -14.52 -17.01 5.15
CA ILE A 52 -15.38 -16.52 4.09
C ILE A 52 -16.47 -15.69 4.75
N VAL A 53 -16.66 -14.47 4.25
CA VAL A 53 -17.76 -13.61 4.70
C VAL A 53 -18.50 -13.07 3.50
N GLU A 54 -19.80 -12.89 3.69
CA GLU A 54 -20.70 -12.24 2.73
C GLU A 54 -21.41 -11.08 3.43
N GLY A 55 -21.52 -9.93 2.76
CA GLY A 55 -22.20 -8.76 3.29
C GLY A 55 -23.00 -8.02 2.23
N LYS A 56 -24.08 -7.38 2.68
CA LYS A 56 -24.91 -6.48 1.85
C LYS A 56 -24.69 -5.04 2.28
N ILE A 57 -24.65 -4.14 1.30
CA ILE A 57 -24.51 -2.71 1.51
C ILE A 57 -25.92 -2.12 1.73
N TYR A 58 -26.13 -1.50 2.88
CA TYR A 58 -27.35 -0.75 3.21
C TYR A 58 -27.10 0.76 3.22
N SER A 59 -25.86 1.17 3.53
CA SER A 59 -25.44 2.58 3.58
C SER A 59 -24.04 2.77 2.97
N ASN A 60 -23.01 2.17 3.57
CA ASN A 60 -21.62 2.22 3.11
C ASN A 60 -20.87 0.94 3.50
N LEU A 61 -19.66 0.76 2.95
CA LEU A 61 -18.85 -0.43 3.21
C LEU A 61 -18.47 -0.56 4.70
N SER A 62 -18.09 0.54 5.37
CA SER A 62 -17.67 0.46 6.79
C SER A 62 -18.78 -0.09 7.66
N ASN A 63 -19.99 0.43 7.53
CA ASN A 63 -21.14 -0.04 8.31
C ASN A 63 -21.47 -1.52 8.02
N ALA A 64 -21.34 -1.95 6.76
CA ALA A 64 -21.54 -3.35 6.40
C ALA A 64 -20.46 -4.27 7.01
N MET A 65 -19.21 -3.83 7.03
CA MET A 65 -18.11 -4.57 7.66
C MET A 65 -18.25 -4.61 9.20
N ASP A 66 -18.66 -3.50 9.81
CA ASP A 66 -18.90 -3.40 11.27
C ASP A 66 -20.04 -4.31 11.69
N SER A 67 -21.13 -4.42 10.90
CA SER A 67 -22.25 -5.34 11.19
C SER A 67 -21.85 -6.83 11.14
N LEU A 68 -20.76 -7.15 10.47
CA LEU A 68 -20.14 -8.47 10.42
C LEU A 68 -19.03 -8.64 11.49
N HIS A 69 -18.91 -7.70 12.42
CA HIS A 69 -17.87 -7.65 13.46
C HIS A 69 -16.43 -7.72 12.91
N LEU A 70 -16.21 -7.19 11.69
CA LEU A 70 -14.90 -7.16 11.06
C LEU A 70 -14.15 -5.89 11.45
N ASN A 71 -12.87 -6.04 11.77
CA ASN A 71 -12.04 -4.91 12.16
C ASN A 71 -11.83 -3.93 11.00
N PRO A 72 -11.85 -2.61 11.23
CA PRO A 72 -11.61 -1.57 10.21
C PRO A 72 -10.37 -1.75 9.35
N ASN A 73 -9.33 -2.43 9.85
CA ASN A 73 -8.13 -2.73 9.06
C ASN A 73 -8.42 -3.60 7.83
N LEU A 74 -9.42 -4.49 7.89
CA LEU A 74 -9.83 -5.30 6.73
C LEU A 74 -10.56 -4.41 5.72
N THR A 75 -11.42 -3.50 6.19
CA THR A 75 -12.11 -2.52 5.35
C THR A 75 -11.11 -1.69 4.52
N TRP A 76 -10.05 -1.19 5.17
CA TRP A 76 -8.98 -0.45 4.47
C TRP A 76 -8.26 -1.29 3.42
N ARG A 77 -8.00 -2.56 3.68
CA ARG A 77 -7.37 -3.46 2.70
C ARG A 77 -8.27 -3.69 1.48
N ILE A 78 -9.56 -3.90 1.71
CA ILE A 78 -10.54 -4.04 0.63
C ILE A 78 -10.64 -2.76 -0.20
N ALA A 79 -10.69 -1.61 0.45
CA ALA A 79 -10.68 -0.32 -0.22
C ALA A 79 -9.40 -0.11 -1.07
N ASP A 80 -8.23 -0.54 -0.59
CA ASP A 80 -6.97 -0.48 -1.34
C ASP A 80 -6.98 -1.43 -2.57
N ILE A 81 -7.55 -2.64 -2.44
CA ILE A 81 -7.65 -3.62 -3.55
C ILE A 81 -8.49 -3.06 -4.70
N TYR A 82 -9.63 -2.47 -4.38
CA TYR A 82 -10.59 -1.99 -5.37
C TYR A 82 -10.48 -0.49 -5.70
N ALA A 83 -9.49 0.21 -5.15
CA ALA A 83 -9.33 1.67 -5.26
C ALA A 83 -9.42 2.23 -6.69
N TRP A 84 -9.23 1.38 -7.72
CA TRP A 84 -9.21 1.76 -9.13
C TRP A 84 -10.38 1.24 -9.93
N THR A 85 -11.08 0.26 -9.39
CA THR A 85 -12.17 -0.45 -10.11
C THR A 85 -13.53 -0.13 -9.54
N LEU A 86 -13.59 0.25 -8.25
CA LEU A 86 -14.83 0.55 -7.54
C LEU A 86 -14.74 1.92 -6.84
N ASP A 87 -15.70 2.77 -7.10
CA ASP A 87 -15.88 4.01 -6.35
C ASP A 87 -16.80 3.74 -5.15
N PHE A 88 -16.21 3.58 -3.97
CA PHE A 88 -16.94 3.27 -2.74
C PHE A 88 -17.97 4.33 -2.32
N TYR A 89 -17.86 5.56 -2.83
CA TYR A 89 -18.87 6.60 -2.63
C TYR A 89 -20.12 6.41 -3.51
N LYS A 90 -20.04 5.54 -4.51
CA LYS A 90 -21.16 5.21 -5.41
C LYS A 90 -21.81 3.87 -5.12
N LEU A 91 -21.41 3.21 -4.03
CA LEU A 91 -22.10 2.01 -3.57
C LEU A 91 -23.57 2.32 -3.26
N GLN A 92 -24.44 1.41 -3.67
CA GLN A 92 -25.88 1.55 -3.56
C GLN A 92 -26.44 0.55 -2.56
N LYS A 93 -27.60 0.86 -1.98
CA LYS A 93 -28.36 -0.08 -1.18
C LYS A 93 -28.71 -1.30 -2.03
N GLY A 94 -28.35 -2.49 -1.56
CA GLY A 94 -28.54 -3.75 -2.26
C GLY A 94 -27.28 -4.29 -2.95
N ASP A 95 -26.24 -3.49 -3.14
CA ASP A 95 -24.91 -4.00 -3.51
C ASP A 95 -24.44 -5.01 -2.47
N SER A 96 -23.61 -5.96 -2.89
CA SER A 96 -23.09 -7.00 -1.99
C SER A 96 -21.61 -7.28 -2.23
N PHE A 97 -21.00 -7.94 -1.27
CA PHE A 97 -19.63 -8.40 -1.40
C PHE A 97 -19.44 -9.76 -0.73
N LYS A 98 -18.45 -10.51 -1.22
CA LYS A 98 -17.92 -11.70 -0.56
C LYS A 98 -16.40 -11.62 -0.51
N LEU A 99 -15.81 -12.11 0.59
CA LEU A 99 -14.38 -12.06 0.83
C LEU A 99 -13.90 -13.43 1.31
N ILE A 100 -12.76 -13.88 0.78
CA ILE A 100 -11.98 -14.99 1.32
C ILE A 100 -10.67 -14.41 1.82
N PHE A 101 -10.42 -14.50 3.12
CA PHE A 101 -9.25 -13.89 3.76
C PHE A 101 -8.73 -14.73 4.91
N GLU A 102 -7.53 -14.43 5.36
CA GLU A 102 -6.89 -15.09 6.50
C GLU A 102 -7.02 -14.25 7.76
N GLU A 103 -7.34 -14.88 8.88
CA GLU A 103 -7.12 -14.37 10.23
C GLU A 103 -5.90 -15.05 10.85
N LYS A 104 -5.15 -14.31 11.65
CA LYS A 104 -3.97 -14.78 12.36
C LYS A 104 -4.28 -14.88 13.84
N PHE A 105 -3.92 -16.00 14.44
CA PHE A 105 -4.08 -16.25 15.88
C PHE A 105 -2.75 -16.65 16.50
N ILE A 106 -2.50 -16.16 17.71
CA ILE A 106 -1.41 -16.58 18.58
C ILE A 106 -2.00 -17.57 19.59
N ASN A 107 -1.31 -18.69 19.81
CA ASN A 107 -1.76 -19.75 20.72
C ASN A 107 -3.21 -20.17 20.44
N ASP A 108 -3.57 -20.27 19.17
CA ASP A 108 -4.87 -20.70 18.65
C ASP A 108 -6.09 -19.83 19.01
N THR A 109 -5.99 -18.94 19.96
CA THR A 109 -7.12 -18.19 20.50
C THR A 109 -7.00 -16.68 20.41
N VAL A 110 -5.78 -16.12 20.50
CA VAL A 110 -5.59 -14.68 20.55
C VAL A 110 -5.51 -14.09 19.14
N PHE A 111 -6.52 -13.33 18.73
CA PHE A 111 -6.52 -12.65 17.43
C PHE A 111 -5.32 -11.70 17.30
N ALA A 112 -4.47 -11.94 16.31
CA ALA A 112 -3.25 -11.19 16.03
C ALA A 112 -3.34 -10.29 14.79
N GLY A 113 -4.48 -10.26 14.12
CA GLY A 113 -4.73 -9.45 12.94
C GLY A 113 -5.09 -10.28 11.70
N TYR A 114 -5.22 -9.62 10.57
CA TYR A 114 -5.54 -10.28 9.30
C TYR A 114 -4.28 -10.69 8.54
N GLY A 115 -4.36 -11.81 7.85
CA GLY A 115 -3.44 -12.23 6.82
C GLY A 115 -3.79 -11.63 5.45
N ASP A 116 -3.64 -12.41 4.40
CA ASP A 116 -3.95 -11.97 3.05
C ASP A 116 -5.45 -12.07 2.75
N VAL A 117 -5.97 -11.16 1.93
CA VAL A 117 -7.25 -11.35 1.25
C VAL A 117 -6.93 -12.18 0.00
N LYS A 118 -7.36 -13.44 -0.03
CA LYS A 118 -7.07 -14.36 -1.13
C LYS A 118 -7.91 -14.05 -2.37
N SER A 119 -9.19 -13.81 -2.13
CA SER A 119 -10.11 -13.37 -3.19
C SER A 119 -11.24 -12.52 -2.61
N ALA A 120 -11.84 -11.71 -3.47
CA ALA A 120 -12.99 -10.90 -3.16
C ALA A 120 -13.87 -10.75 -4.41
N VAL A 121 -15.16 -10.52 -4.21
CA VAL A 121 -16.07 -10.08 -5.25
C VAL A 121 -16.99 -9.01 -4.70
N PHE A 122 -17.22 -7.95 -5.48
CA PHE A 122 -18.25 -6.95 -5.25
C PHE A 122 -19.28 -7.04 -6.36
N ASN A 123 -20.56 -7.23 -6.00
CA ASN A 123 -21.65 -7.01 -6.92
C ASN A 123 -22.10 -5.56 -6.82
N HIS A 124 -21.84 -4.77 -7.85
CA HIS A 124 -22.19 -3.36 -7.95
C HIS A 124 -22.83 -3.08 -9.31
N ASN A 125 -24.00 -2.44 -9.34
CA ASN A 125 -24.75 -2.18 -10.57
C ASN A 125 -24.97 -3.45 -11.41
N LYS A 126 -25.30 -4.58 -10.77
CA LYS A 126 -25.51 -5.91 -11.40
C LYS A 126 -24.27 -6.45 -12.13
N ARG A 127 -23.07 -6.02 -11.73
CA ARG A 127 -21.80 -6.51 -12.25
C ARG A 127 -20.96 -7.06 -11.13
N ASP A 128 -20.38 -8.22 -11.33
CA ASP A 128 -19.43 -8.82 -10.41
C ASP A 128 -18.02 -8.32 -10.71
N LEU A 129 -17.42 -7.71 -9.72
CA LEU A 129 -16.06 -7.20 -9.76
C LEU A 129 -15.18 -8.13 -8.93
N TYR A 130 -14.50 -9.07 -9.58
CA TYR A 130 -13.62 -10.02 -8.92
C TYR A 130 -12.25 -9.45 -8.62
N ALA A 131 -11.63 -9.94 -7.56
CA ALA A 131 -10.25 -9.70 -7.19
C ALA A 131 -9.61 -10.99 -6.69
N PHE A 132 -8.58 -11.49 -7.36
CA PHE A 132 -7.80 -12.66 -6.97
C PHE A 132 -6.35 -12.27 -6.72
N ARG A 133 -5.82 -12.61 -5.54
CA ARG A 133 -4.42 -12.37 -5.18
C ARG A 133 -3.54 -13.43 -5.82
N PHE A 134 -2.64 -13.01 -6.69
CA PHE A 134 -1.76 -13.94 -7.40
C PHE A 134 -0.31 -13.44 -7.41
N LEU A 135 0.66 -14.36 -7.48
CA LEU A 135 2.08 -14.06 -7.51
C LEU A 135 2.46 -13.47 -8.88
N ALA A 136 2.68 -12.16 -8.91
CA ALA A 136 3.00 -11.41 -10.13
C ALA A 136 4.48 -11.47 -10.51
N ASP A 137 5.36 -11.61 -9.52
CA ASP A 137 6.81 -11.68 -9.69
C ASP A 137 7.39 -12.61 -8.60
N SER A 138 7.92 -13.75 -9.02
CA SER A 138 8.49 -14.75 -8.11
C SER A 138 9.86 -14.35 -7.56
N ILE A 139 10.65 -13.59 -8.31
CA ILE A 139 11.99 -13.14 -7.89
C ILE A 139 11.86 -12.11 -6.76
N LEU A 140 10.94 -11.16 -6.93
CA LEU A 140 10.70 -10.11 -5.96
C LEU A 140 9.61 -10.46 -4.93
N ASN A 141 9.02 -11.65 -5.01
CA ASN A 141 7.88 -12.11 -4.20
C ASN A 141 6.73 -11.06 -4.17
N ILE A 142 6.39 -10.52 -5.35
CA ILE A 142 5.35 -9.52 -5.50
C ILE A 142 4.03 -10.21 -5.82
N HIS A 143 3.01 -9.96 -5.01
CA HIS A 143 1.65 -10.38 -5.26
C HIS A 143 0.82 -9.17 -5.68
N GLU A 144 -0.06 -9.38 -6.67
CA GLU A 144 -0.99 -8.38 -7.17
C GLU A 144 -2.41 -8.96 -7.27
N TYR A 145 -3.40 -8.07 -7.39
CA TYR A 145 -4.79 -8.49 -7.56
C TYR A 145 -5.20 -8.37 -9.03
N TYR A 146 -5.83 -9.43 -9.52
CA TYR A 146 -6.32 -9.54 -10.89
C TYR A 146 -7.82 -9.87 -10.89
N ASP A 147 -8.54 -9.39 -11.91
CA ASP A 147 -9.91 -9.83 -12.17
C ASP A 147 -9.93 -11.25 -12.76
N ASP A 148 -11.12 -11.77 -12.97
CA ASP A 148 -11.34 -13.12 -13.56
C ASP A 148 -10.94 -13.22 -15.04
N ASN A 149 -10.52 -12.13 -15.69
CA ASN A 149 -9.94 -12.08 -17.03
C ASN A 149 -8.41 -11.87 -17.02
N ALA A 150 -7.76 -12.04 -15.88
CA ALA A 150 -6.33 -11.79 -15.68
C ALA A 150 -5.90 -10.33 -15.93
N LYS A 151 -6.82 -9.38 -15.75
CA LYS A 151 -6.53 -7.95 -15.81
C LYS A 151 -6.22 -7.47 -14.39
N MET A 152 -5.08 -6.81 -14.20
CA MET A 152 -4.69 -6.26 -12.92
C MET A 152 -5.67 -5.17 -12.47
N LEU A 153 -6.12 -5.22 -11.20
CA LEU A 153 -7.05 -4.25 -10.65
C LEU A 153 -6.41 -2.88 -10.40
N ARG A 154 -5.13 -2.85 -10.05
CA ARG A 154 -4.41 -1.60 -9.83
C ARG A 154 -4.12 -0.90 -11.15
N SER A 155 -4.33 0.42 -11.18
CA SER A 155 -3.76 1.25 -12.25
C SER A 155 -2.23 1.31 -12.11
N GLN A 156 -1.53 1.45 -13.23
CA GLN A 156 -0.07 1.56 -13.21
C GLN A 156 0.41 2.77 -12.38
N PHE A 157 -0.39 3.84 -12.29
CA PHE A 157 -0.06 5.06 -11.56
C PHE A 157 -1.21 5.54 -10.68
N LEU A 158 -0.90 5.91 -9.43
CA LEU A 158 -1.80 6.64 -8.56
C LEU A 158 -2.01 8.07 -9.07
N LYS A 159 -3.23 8.59 -8.95
CA LYS A 159 -3.56 9.96 -9.35
C LYS A 159 -2.97 11.02 -8.41
N SER A 160 -2.64 10.63 -7.17
CA SER A 160 -2.10 11.52 -6.16
C SER A 160 -0.91 10.87 -5.43
N PRO A 161 0.14 11.64 -5.08
CA PRO A 161 1.23 11.19 -4.23
C PRO A 161 0.88 11.25 -2.72
N ILE A 162 -0.36 11.61 -2.36
CA ILE A 162 -0.86 11.70 -0.98
C ILE A 162 -2.17 10.94 -0.90
N LYS A 163 -2.33 10.05 0.09
CA LYS A 163 -3.54 9.22 0.24
C LYS A 163 -4.76 10.01 0.71
N PHE A 164 -4.60 10.92 1.69
CA PHE A 164 -5.72 11.58 2.38
C PHE A 164 -5.43 13.05 2.66
N GLN A 165 -6.49 13.85 2.79
CA GLN A 165 -6.46 15.24 3.26
C GLN A 165 -5.46 16.13 2.51
N TYR A 166 -5.65 16.26 1.21
CA TYR A 166 -4.90 17.21 0.38
C TYR A 166 -5.87 18.07 -0.45
N ARG A 167 -5.36 19.20 -0.92
CA ARG A 167 -5.98 19.98 -2.00
C ARG A 167 -4.97 20.26 -3.09
N ILE A 168 -5.41 20.33 -4.32
CA ILE A 168 -4.55 20.79 -5.43
C ILE A 168 -4.47 22.30 -5.35
N SER A 169 -3.32 22.83 -4.95
CA SER A 169 -3.07 24.27 -4.82
C SER A 169 -2.58 24.90 -6.12
N SER A 170 -1.91 24.14 -6.98
CA SER A 170 -1.46 24.63 -8.31
C SER A 170 -1.39 23.46 -9.29
N ARG A 171 -2.01 23.61 -10.46
CA ARG A 171 -1.99 22.62 -11.53
C ARG A 171 -0.80 22.84 -12.45
N TYR A 172 -0.47 21.83 -13.27
CA TYR A 172 0.46 21.95 -14.37
C TYR A 172 -0.01 23.07 -15.31
N ASN A 173 0.85 24.07 -15.55
CA ASN A 173 0.52 25.22 -16.41
C ASN A 173 1.80 25.84 -16.97
N LEU A 174 2.00 25.72 -18.28
CA LEU A 174 3.16 26.28 -18.97
C LEU A 174 3.07 27.81 -19.16
N LYS A 175 1.86 28.39 -19.05
CA LYS A 175 1.60 29.83 -19.19
C LYS A 175 1.23 30.48 -17.84
N ARG A 176 1.66 29.87 -16.70
CA ARG A 176 1.36 30.42 -15.39
C ARG A 176 1.98 31.78 -15.20
N LYS A 177 1.15 32.76 -14.85
CA LYS A 177 1.57 34.11 -14.41
C LYS A 177 1.50 34.17 -12.90
N ILE A 178 2.46 34.83 -12.27
CA ILE A 178 2.49 34.99 -10.80
C ILE A 178 2.62 36.49 -10.53
N ALA A 179 1.63 37.06 -9.82
CA ALA A 179 1.57 38.49 -9.47
C ALA A 179 2.84 38.96 -8.74
N TYR A 180 3.34 38.17 -7.79
CA TYR A 180 4.57 38.45 -7.05
C TYR A 180 5.81 38.71 -7.94
N TYR A 181 5.82 38.18 -9.18
CA TYR A 181 6.89 38.38 -10.16
C TYR A 181 6.47 39.34 -11.28
N GLY A 182 5.55 40.27 -11.00
CA GLY A 182 5.09 41.25 -12.00
C GLY A 182 4.36 40.59 -13.18
N ASN A 183 3.58 39.54 -12.91
CA ASN A 183 2.82 38.80 -13.92
C ASN A 183 3.65 38.17 -15.05
N ARG A 184 4.95 38.03 -14.85
CA ARG A 184 5.83 37.32 -15.81
C ARG A 184 5.44 35.84 -15.88
N ILE A 185 5.57 35.26 -17.08
CA ILE A 185 5.30 33.83 -17.28
C ILE A 185 6.36 33.00 -16.56
N LYS A 186 5.93 32.22 -15.58
CA LYS A 186 6.75 31.24 -14.86
C LYS A 186 6.10 29.86 -14.97
N PRO A 187 6.48 29.04 -15.96
CA PRO A 187 5.87 27.74 -16.18
C PRO A 187 5.93 26.86 -14.93
N HIS A 188 4.80 26.23 -14.60
CA HIS A 188 4.70 25.22 -13.58
C HIS A 188 4.60 23.84 -14.24
N LYS A 189 5.70 23.09 -14.24
CA LYS A 189 5.82 21.76 -14.89
C LYS A 189 5.54 20.62 -13.91
N GLY A 190 4.58 20.81 -13.01
CA GLY A 190 4.13 19.84 -12.02
C GLY A 190 2.74 20.17 -11.49
N THR A 191 2.24 19.36 -10.58
CA THR A 191 1.00 19.61 -9.83
C THR A 191 1.33 19.66 -8.36
N ASP A 192 0.89 20.71 -7.66
CA ASP A 192 1.14 20.93 -6.24
C ASP A 192 -0.01 20.39 -5.40
N PHE A 193 0.29 19.38 -4.59
CA PHE A 193 -0.62 18.79 -3.64
C PHE A 193 -0.29 19.35 -2.25
N ALA A 194 -1.10 20.34 -1.81
CA ALA A 194 -0.94 20.98 -0.51
C ALA A 194 -1.46 20.05 0.61
N ALA A 195 -0.66 19.84 1.62
CA ALA A 195 -0.95 19.04 2.80
C ALA A 195 -0.08 19.52 3.97
N ARG A 196 -0.42 19.11 5.20
CA ARG A 196 0.34 19.48 6.40
C ARG A 196 1.78 18.95 6.33
N VAL A 197 2.73 19.72 6.89
CA VAL A 197 4.12 19.25 7.05
C VAL A 197 4.13 17.93 7.82
N GLY A 198 4.89 16.96 7.30
CA GLY A 198 4.98 15.62 7.90
C GLY A 198 3.97 14.61 7.33
N THR A 199 3.01 15.03 6.48
CA THR A 199 2.13 14.10 5.78
C THR A 199 2.95 13.14 4.92
N PRO A 200 2.67 11.81 4.96
CA PRO A 200 3.38 10.85 4.14
C PRO A 200 3.20 11.10 2.63
N ILE A 201 4.31 11.10 1.91
CA ILE A 201 4.34 11.10 0.44
C ILE A 201 4.57 9.66 -0.01
N ILE A 202 3.75 9.17 -0.93
CA ILE A 202 3.81 7.80 -1.44
C ILE A 202 4.29 7.75 -2.89
N ALA A 203 4.96 6.65 -3.24
CA ALA A 203 5.30 6.35 -4.62
C ALA A 203 4.02 6.12 -5.43
N THR A 204 3.80 6.89 -6.50
CA THR A 204 2.59 6.76 -7.32
C THR A 204 2.61 5.54 -8.22
N ALA A 205 3.77 4.91 -8.43
CA ALA A 205 3.93 3.62 -9.11
C ALA A 205 5.17 2.91 -8.57
N SER A 206 5.24 1.59 -8.78
CA SER A 206 6.44 0.80 -8.46
C SER A 206 7.59 1.18 -9.38
N GLY A 207 8.82 1.15 -8.87
CA GLY A 207 10.01 1.47 -9.66
C GLY A 207 11.27 1.62 -8.82
N THR A 208 12.37 1.99 -9.47
CA THR A 208 13.66 2.18 -8.82
C THR A 208 13.91 3.68 -8.61
N VAL A 209 14.32 4.05 -7.41
CA VAL A 209 14.71 5.42 -7.06
C VAL A 209 15.96 5.81 -7.85
N SER A 210 15.79 6.70 -8.84
CA SER A 210 16.90 7.21 -9.66
C SER A 210 17.63 8.35 -8.97
N GLU A 211 16.93 9.17 -8.19
CA GLU A 211 17.51 10.26 -7.42
C GLU A 211 16.82 10.40 -6.06
N SER A 212 17.63 10.61 -5.01
CA SER A 212 17.17 10.97 -3.66
C SER A 212 18.21 11.92 -3.07
N LYS A 213 17.99 13.24 -3.26
CA LYS A 213 18.96 14.28 -2.89
C LYS A 213 18.29 15.63 -2.64
N ARG A 214 19.06 16.60 -2.21
CA ARG A 214 18.68 18.03 -2.17
C ARG A 214 19.34 18.76 -3.33
N LYS A 215 18.58 19.58 -4.06
CA LYS A 215 19.16 20.41 -5.15
C LYS A 215 18.31 21.67 -5.40
N GLY A 216 18.94 22.84 -5.22
CA GLY A 216 18.40 24.15 -5.56
C GLY A 216 16.94 24.36 -5.17
N GLY A 217 16.16 24.93 -6.06
CA GLY A 217 14.74 25.22 -5.84
C GLY A 217 13.84 24.00 -5.66
N ASN A 218 14.27 22.79 -6.01
CA ASN A 218 13.51 21.57 -5.76
C ASN A 218 13.50 21.17 -4.26
N GLY A 219 14.46 21.68 -3.48
CA GLY A 219 14.63 21.28 -2.09
C GLY A 219 15.04 19.80 -1.98
N ASN A 220 14.58 19.14 -0.93
CA ASN A 220 14.69 17.69 -0.82
C ASN A 220 13.70 17.03 -1.78
N TYR A 221 14.17 16.10 -2.61
CA TYR A 221 13.32 15.42 -3.56
C TYR A 221 13.72 13.97 -3.81
N VAL A 222 12.75 13.20 -4.29
CA VAL A 222 12.92 11.84 -4.79
C VAL A 222 12.44 11.79 -6.23
N LYS A 223 13.20 11.10 -7.10
CA LYS A 223 12.78 10.75 -8.46
C LYS A 223 12.81 9.25 -8.63
N ILE A 224 11.75 8.69 -9.19
CA ILE A 224 11.57 7.24 -9.38
C ILE A 224 11.47 6.98 -10.89
N LYS A 225 12.27 6.04 -11.39
CA LYS A 225 12.16 5.49 -12.74
C LYS A 225 11.28 4.25 -12.69
N HIS A 226 10.16 4.28 -13.39
CA HIS A 226 9.19 3.17 -13.41
C HIS A 226 9.47 2.20 -14.57
N ASN A 227 9.83 2.75 -15.73
CA ASN A 227 10.20 1.99 -16.93
C ASN A 227 10.94 2.91 -17.93
N ALA A 228 11.10 2.46 -19.18
CA ALA A 228 11.74 3.26 -20.23
C ALA A 228 10.96 4.54 -20.59
N THR A 229 9.63 4.53 -20.40
CA THR A 229 8.74 5.63 -20.79
C THR A 229 8.50 6.63 -19.66
N TYR A 230 8.32 6.14 -18.42
CA TYR A 230 7.77 6.95 -17.32
C TYR A 230 8.71 7.07 -16.12
N SER A 231 8.75 8.29 -15.58
CA SER A 231 9.37 8.60 -14.29
C SER A 231 8.51 9.59 -13.52
N THR A 232 8.58 9.57 -12.20
CA THR A 232 7.91 10.55 -11.34
C THR A 232 8.91 11.23 -10.42
N GLN A 233 8.59 12.44 -9.97
CA GLN A 233 9.46 13.22 -9.10
C GLN A 233 8.62 13.98 -8.08
N TYR A 234 9.09 13.99 -6.83
CA TYR A 234 8.38 14.47 -5.65
C TYR A 234 9.27 15.45 -4.92
N LEU A 235 8.90 16.72 -4.89
CA LEU A 235 9.74 17.83 -4.42
C LEU A 235 9.30 18.38 -3.07
N HIS A 236 10.13 19.28 -2.52
CA HIS A 236 9.90 20.08 -1.32
C HIS A 236 9.74 19.27 -0.03
N MET A 237 10.25 18.03 0.01
CA MET A 237 10.15 17.14 1.15
C MET A 237 10.81 17.70 2.42
N LYS A 238 10.17 17.48 3.58
CA LYS A 238 10.83 17.65 4.89
C LYS A 238 11.93 16.59 5.05
N MET A 239 11.60 15.35 4.72
CA MET A 239 12.49 14.18 4.87
C MET A 239 12.28 13.21 3.72
N ARG A 240 13.38 12.66 3.21
CA ARG A 240 13.38 11.53 2.27
C ARG A 240 13.54 10.24 3.06
N LYS A 241 12.74 9.23 2.77
CA LYS A 241 12.79 7.92 3.45
C LYS A 241 13.40 6.80 2.61
N VAL A 242 13.83 7.13 1.38
CA VAL A 242 14.38 6.16 0.43
C VAL A 242 15.72 6.65 -0.13
N LYS A 243 16.56 5.72 -0.58
CA LYS A 243 17.90 5.98 -1.13
C LYS A 243 17.92 5.70 -2.64
N ARG A 244 18.86 6.32 -3.38
CA ARG A 244 19.11 5.99 -4.79
C ARG A 244 19.43 4.50 -4.93
N GLY A 245 18.89 3.87 -5.99
CA GLY A 245 19.01 2.44 -6.26
C GLY A 245 17.97 1.57 -5.57
N GLN A 246 17.26 2.08 -4.56
CA GLN A 246 16.23 1.33 -3.85
C GLN A 246 15.01 1.11 -4.74
N TYR A 247 14.50 -0.13 -4.79
CA TYR A 247 13.20 -0.44 -5.37
C TYR A 247 12.09 -0.08 -4.39
N VAL A 248 11.03 0.56 -4.88
CA VAL A 248 9.82 0.90 -4.13
C VAL A 248 8.59 0.38 -4.86
N LYS A 249 7.62 -0.09 -4.08
CA LYS A 249 6.31 -0.51 -4.59
C LYS A 249 5.36 0.70 -4.64
N GLN A 250 4.36 0.64 -5.51
CA GLN A 250 3.27 1.62 -5.51
C GLN A 250 2.63 1.70 -4.12
N GLY A 251 2.49 2.92 -3.58
CA GLY A 251 1.95 3.16 -2.25
C GLY A 251 2.97 3.18 -1.11
N ASP A 252 4.23 2.80 -1.36
CA ASP A 252 5.29 2.90 -0.35
C ASP A 252 5.56 4.35 0.03
N VAL A 253 5.80 4.59 1.32
CA VAL A 253 6.15 5.93 1.83
C VAL A 253 7.59 6.24 1.48
N ILE A 254 7.78 7.23 0.59
CA ILE A 254 9.10 7.65 0.08
C ILE A 254 9.65 8.91 0.75
N GLY A 255 8.81 9.64 1.50
CA GLY A 255 9.19 10.86 2.19
C GLY A 255 8.04 11.50 2.93
N LEU A 256 8.26 12.69 3.44
CA LEU A 256 7.28 13.48 4.18
C LEU A 256 7.14 14.87 3.55
N VAL A 257 5.91 15.38 3.46
CA VAL A 257 5.64 16.75 3.00
C VAL A 257 6.43 17.76 3.82
N GLY A 258 6.99 18.74 3.14
CA GLY A 258 7.79 19.81 3.74
C GLY A 258 7.60 21.14 3.03
N MET A 259 8.61 22.01 3.25
CA MET A 259 8.72 23.34 2.67
C MET A 259 10.16 23.63 2.24
N THR A 260 10.93 22.61 1.82
CA THR A 260 12.34 22.82 1.44
C THR A 260 12.45 23.29 -0.02
N GLY A 261 13.43 24.13 -0.29
CA GLY A 261 13.63 24.74 -1.62
C GLY A 261 12.73 25.95 -1.87
N ASN A 262 12.34 26.16 -3.12
CA ASN A 262 11.60 27.34 -3.55
C ASN A 262 10.09 27.08 -3.49
N THR A 263 9.47 27.38 -2.36
CA THR A 263 8.04 27.14 -2.10
C THR A 263 7.45 28.21 -1.18
N GLY A 264 6.17 28.53 -1.40
CA GLY A 264 5.42 29.50 -0.58
C GLY A 264 4.56 28.84 0.52
N GLY A 265 4.57 27.50 0.65
CA GLY A 265 3.78 26.81 1.67
C GLY A 265 3.95 25.28 1.60
N PRO A 266 3.43 24.56 2.62
CA PRO A 266 3.61 23.10 2.70
C PRO A 266 2.87 22.39 1.57
N HIS A 267 3.62 21.67 0.72
CA HIS A 267 3.07 20.84 -0.35
C HIS A 267 4.10 19.85 -0.88
N VAL A 268 3.67 18.90 -1.67
CA VAL A 268 4.52 18.14 -2.59
C VAL A 268 4.25 18.61 -4.02
N CYS A 269 5.28 19.09 -4.72
CA CYS A 269 5.19 19.33 -6.15
C CYS A 269 5.47 18.00 -6.86
N TYR A 270 4.41 17.44 -7.45
CA TYR A 270 4.45 16.17 -8.17
C TYR A 270 4.68 16.41 -9.65
N ARG A 271 5.77 15.87 -10.19
CA ARG A 271 6.13 15.96 -11.61
C ARG A 271 6.07 14.59 -12.24
N PHE A 272 5.42 14.53 -13.39
CA PHE A 272 5.27 13.31 -14.19
C PHE A 272 6.05 13.45 -15.50
N TRP A 273 6.88 12.47 -15.80
CA TRP A 273 7.76 12.47 -16.95
C TRP A 273 7.38 11.34 -17.91
N LYS A 274 7.20 11.67 -19.18
CA LYS A 274 6.96 10.73 -20.27
C LYS A 274 8.02 10.96 -21.36
N TYR A 275 8.77 9.93 -21.71
CA TYR A 275 9.90 10.02 -22.66
C TYR A 275 10.84 11.21 -22.35
N GLY A 276 11.19 11.40 -21.10
CA GLY A 276 12.09 12.48 -20.67
C GLY A 276 11.50 13.90 -20.67
N ARG A 277 10.21 14.09 -21.01
CA ARG A 277 9.51 15.37 -20.96
C ARG A 277 8.48 15.40 -19.83
N GLN A 278 8.35 16.55 -19.17
CA GLN A 278 7.32 16.75 -18.14
C GLN A 278 5.96 16.96 -18.78
N VAL A 279 4.96 16.21 -18.33
CA VAL A 279 3.58 16.29 -18.81
C VAL A 279 2.62 16.48 -17.63
N ASP A 280 1.38 16.89 -17.93
CA ASP A 280 0.34 17.04 -16.91
C ASP A 280 -0.17 15.66 -16.46
N PRO A 281 0.10 15.22 -15.21
CA PRO A 281 -0.32 13.91 -14.73
C PRO A 281 -1.83 13.74 -14.68
N LEU A 282 -2.59 14.83 -14.58
CA LEU A 282 -4.05 14.80 -14.47
C LEU A 282 -4.76 14.72 -15.82
N ARG A 283 -4.07 15.08 -16.91
CA ARG A 283 -4.56 15.01 -18.29
C ARG A 283 -3.96 13.86 -19.09
N GLU A 284 -2.83 13.31 -18.62
CA GLU A 284 -2.19 12.17 -19.29
C GLU A 284 -3.09 10.94 -19.22
N LYS A 285 -3.32 10.31 -20.35
CA LYS A 285 -3.95 8.98 -20.40
C LYS A 285 -2.93 7.97 -19.86
N LEU A 286 -2.98 7.77 -18.56
CA LEU A 286 -2.11 6.81 -17.88
C LEU A 286 -2.41 5.42 -18.40
N PRO A 287 -1.39 4.60 -18.68
CA PRO A 287 -1.63 3.24 -19.13
C PRO A 287 -2.42 2.46 -18.08
N ALA A 288 -3.33 1.63 -18.55
CA ALA A 288 -3.93 0.60 -17.72
C ALA A 288 -2.83 -0.23 -17.07
N ALA A 289 -3.14 -0.90 -15.99
CA ALA A 289 -2.21 -1.80 -15.34
C ALA A 289 -1.52 -2.71 -16.37
N LYS A 290 -0.27 -3.06 -16.09
CA LYS A 290 0.49 -3.98 -16.93
C LYS A 290 -0.31 -5.29 -17.07
N PRO A 291 -0.69 -5.74 -18.27
CA PRO A 291 -1.41 -6.99 -18.39
C PRO A 291 -0.53 -8.13 -17.84
N MET A 292 -1.15 -9.15 -17.28
CA MET A 292 -0.45 -10.36 -16.86
C MET A 292 0.35 -10.93 -18.01
N ASN A 293 1.58 -11.38 -17.73
CA ASN A 293 2.39 -12.06 -18.73
C ASN A 293 1.61 -13.26 -19.32
N LYS A 294 1.63 -13.39 -20.64
CA LYS A 294 0.88 -14.45 -21.34
C LYS A 294 1.24 -15.85 -20.84
N SER A 295 2.52 -16.09 -20.49
CA SER A 295 2.99 -17.37 -19.94
C SER A 295 2.42 -17.70 -18.56
N MET A 296 2.01 -16.69 -17.78
CA MET A 296 1.44 -16.89 -16.43
C MET A 296 -0.07 -17.11 -16.42
N LYS A 297 -0.76 -16.80 -17.53
CA LYS A 297 -2.23 -16.88 -17.58
C LYS A 297 -2.77 -18.30 -17.34
N PRO A 298 -2.23 -19.38 -17.91
CA PRO A 298 -2.73 -20.73 -17.62
C PRO A 298 -2.66 -21.03 -16.11
N ALA A 299 -1.50 -20.84 -15.48
CA ALA A 299 -1.32 -21.05 -14.05
C ALA A 299 -2.26 -20.16 -13.20
N PHE A 300 -2.51 -18.94 -13.64
CA PHE A 300 -3.46 -18.04 -12.97
C PHE A 300 -4.89 -18.60 -13.05
N PHE A 301 -5.37 -19.01 -14.22
CA PHE A 301 -6.73 -19.53 -14.38
C PHE A 301 -6.94 -20.83 -13.60
N ASP A 302 -5.95 -21.71 -13.58
CA ASP A 302 -5.99 -22.92 -12.75
C ASP A 302 -6.05 -22.58 -11.26
N PHE A 303 -5.26 -21.61 -10.83
CA PHE A 303 -5.22 -21.14 -9.44
C PHE A 303 -6.55 -20.52 -8.99
N ILE A 304 -7.18 -19.67 -9.81
CA ILE A 304 -8.43 -19.00 -9.42
C ILE A 304 -9.66 -19.89 -9.50
N LYS A 305 -9.64 -20.97 -10.28
CA LYS A 305 -10.79 -21.86 -10.50
C LYS A 305 -11.44 -22.34 -9.19
N PRO A 306 -10.71 -22.91 -8.23
CA PRO A 306 -11.29 -23.30 -6.94
C PRO A 306 -11.76 -22.10 -6.11
N LEU A 307 -11.02 -20.99 -6.09
CA LEU A 307 -11.37 -19.78 -5.35
C LEU A 307 -12.65 -19.14 -5.93
N LYS A 308 -12.76 -19.07 -7.26
CA LYS A 308 -13.96 -18.56 -7.93
C LYS A 308 -15.16 -19.45 -7.62
N SER A 309 -15.03 -20.76 -7.73
CA SER A 309 -16.09 -21.70 -7.37
C SER A 309 -16.53 -21.54 -5.91
N GLN A 310 -15.59 -21.29 -5.00
CA GLN A 310 -15.89 -21.12 -3.58
C GLN A 310 -16.58 -19.79 -3.29
N ILE A 311 -16.17 -18.69 -3.96
CA ILE A 311 -16.77 -17.37 -3.77
C ILE A 311 -18.14 -17.24 -4.45
N ASP A 312 -18.38 -17.96 -5.53
CA ASP A 312 -19.65 -17.96 -6.27
C ASP A 312 -20.73 -18.82 -5.59
N LYS A 313 -20.32 -19.82 -4.79
CA LYS A 313 -21.27 -20.65 -4.02
C LYS A 313 -21.88 -19.87 -2.87
N ASN A 314 -23.20 -19.99 -2.72
CA ASN A 314 -23.96 -19.36 -1.62
C ASN A 314 -23.87 -20.11 -0.28
N GLN A 315 -22.77 -20.79 0.02
CA GLN A 315 -22.62 -21.55 1.25
C GLN A 315 -21.44 -21.04 2.07
N LEU A 316 -21.75 -20.54 3.27
CA LEU A 316 -20.80 -20.29 4.36
C LEU A 316 -20.14 -21.61 4.75
N GLN A 317 -18.93 -21.88 4.27
CA GLN A 317 -18.09 -22.94 4.81
C GLN A 317 -16.88 -22.28 5.48
N ILE A 318 -16.81 -22.42 6.79
CA ILE A 318 -15.60 -22.13 7.57
C ILE A 318 -14.66 -23.32 7.32
N LYS A 319 -13.62 -23.13 6.50
CA LYS A 319 -12.53 -24.09 6.38
C LYS A 319 -11.38 -23.64 7.26
N GLU A 320 -11.15 -24.36 8.34
CA GLU A 320 -9.95 -24.22 9.14
C GLU A 320 -8.78 -24.91 8.44
N THR A 321 -7.80 -24.16 7.98
CA THR A 321 -6.53 -24.70 7.51
C THR A 321 -5.43 -24.28 8.47
N ILE A 322 -4.92 -25.24 9.23
CA ILE A 322 -3.79 -25.02 10.14
C ILE A 322 -2.52 -24.98 9.31
N VAL A 323 -1.91 -23.81 9.19
CA VAL A 323 -0.55 -23.67 8.61
C VAL A 323 0.38 -23.27 9.75
N THR A 324 1.13 -24.24 10.26
CA THR A 324 2.23 -23.98 11.19
C THR A 324 3.40 -23.44 10.37
N VAL A 325 3.74 -22.16 10.53
CA VAL A 325 4.94 -21.58 9.94
C VAL A 325 6.10 -21.92 10.88
N LYS A 326 7.04 -22.77 10.38
CA LYS A 326 8.33 -23.06 11.04
C LYS A 326 9.29 -21.88 10.88
#